data_1a68aee4deed3c3f773843c3d5f3c220
#
_entry.id   1a68aee4deed3c3f773843c3d5f3c220
#
_cell.length_a   1.000
_cell.length_b   1.000
_cell.length_c   1.000
_cell.angle_alpha   90.00
_cell.angle_beta   90.00
_cell.angle_gamma   90.00
#
_symmetry.space_group_name_H-M   'P 1'
#
loop_
_entity.id
_entity.type
_entity.pdbx_description
1 polymer ?
#
loop_
_entity_poly.entity_id
_entity_poly.type
_entity_poly.pdbx_seq_one_letter_code
_entity_poly.pdbx_strand_id
1 'polypeptide(L)'
;MKKLFLILTTALFAAGFASCTDDPEETVNPVVVSEILRALGGNVLVNVPEENFDVNIPADAASWVQINEAESSGKALVLSVDENETGTERSTVVNVTRSGKSTVLATVTIKQSDITLQAGEFVIEEIYFTGTAFPETGKPDRWLGDQYIKIRNNSDEDLYADGMMLILSSGLNSGMNSEMIEGKDFRKECCAGNAFYCIPGNGQDVLVKAGESLIVVNNAQNHTIGNPNSWDATKADFEWYDVSSNENYLDIDNPDVPNLDKWYASTLTVQVLHNRGFNAVAIAMPPVGLTAEQFLAEYPLEDAQYIFHSPNGSDYTLPLRNCYRVPNEWILDAVNTGCRDAYYIAPWDASLDAGYAWCGTADGDADRFGKSVIRKTGSDGKLIDSNNSTNDFESNTKASLIK
;
A
#
# COMPACT_ATOMS: atom_id res chain seq x y z
N MET A 1 -10.56 19.55 15.49
CA MET A 1 -12.00 19.19 15.59
C MET A 1 -12.11 17.75 15.15
N LYS A 2 -12.24 16.82 16.09
CA LYS A 2 -12.34 15.38 15.80
C LYS A 2 -13.66 15.12 15.06
N LYS A 3 -13.58 14.64 13.82
CA LYS A 3 -14.77 14.21 13.07
C LYS A 3 -15.13 12.79 13.49
N LEU A 4 -16.35 12.65 13.97
CA LEU A 4 -16.96 11.38 14.33
C LEU A 4 -17.29 10.65 12.99
N PHE A 5 -16.68 9.51 12.75
CA PHE A 5 -17.03 8.64 11.62
C PHE A 5 -18.31 7.89 11.97
N LEU A 6 -19.36 8.10 11.20
CA LEU A 6 -20.65 7.43 11.34
C LEU A 6 -20.66 6.23 10.38
N ILE A 7 -20.40 5.03 10.90
CA ILE A 7 -20.55 3.78 10.13
C ILE A 7 -21.99 3.31 10.21
N LEU A 8 -22.57 2.97 9.06
CA LEU A 8 -23.96 2.58 8.90
C LEU A 8 -24.18 1.16 9.42
N THR A 9 -24.89 1.01 10.55
CA THR A 9 -25.25 -0.28 11.15
C THR A 9 -26.48 -0.91 10.47
N THR A 10 -26.33 -2.13 9.96
CA THR A 10 -27.47 -2.96 9.51
C THR A 10 -27.98 -3.80 10.68
N ALA A 11 -29.16 -3.49 11.21
CA ALA A 11 -29.83 -4.26 12.27
C ALA A 11 -30.59 -5.45 11.68
N LEU A 12 -30.24 -6.67 12.10
CA LEU A 12 -31.00 -7.90 11.78
C LEU A 12 -31.88 -8.27 12.98
N PHE A 13 -33.20 -8.44 12.74
CA PHE A 13 -34.14 -8.90 13.75
C PHE A 13 -34.19 -10.42 13.83
N ALA A 14 -34.00 -10.99 15.02
CA ALA A 14 -34.28 -12.39 15.29
C ALA A 14 -35.48 -12.56 16.25
N ALA A 15 -36.40 -13.45 15.88
CA ALA A 15 -37.62 -13.73 16.63
C ALA A 15 -37.35 -14.67 17.81
N GLY A 16 -37.89 -14.32 18.97
CA GLY A 16 -37.72 -15.02 20.22
C GLY A 16 -38.67 -16.19 20.48
N PHE A 17 -38.22 -17.11 21.32
CA PHE A 17 -39.07 -18.15 21.96
C PHE A 17 -39.36 -17.78 23.41
N ALA A 18 -40.63 -17.82 23.79
CA ALA A 18 -41.08 -17.51 25.12
C ALA A 18 -41.03 -18.75 26.03
N SER A 19 -40.53 -18.60 27.25
CA SER A 19 -40.72 -19.51 28.36
C SER A 19 -41.23 -18.74 29.59
N CYS A 20 -42.37 -19.16 30.14
CA CYS A 20 -43.05 -18.51 31.27
C CYS A 20 -42.47 -18.94 32.60
N THR A 21 -42.08 -17.96 33.47
CA THR A 21 -42.25 -18.03 34.94
C THR A 21 -42.25 -16.59 35.50
N ASP A 22 -43.20 -16.34 36.33
CA ASP A 22 -43.61 -15.19 37.14
C ASP A 22 -42.61 -14.05 37.40
N ASP A 23 -42.79 -13.03 36.68
CA ASP A 23 -42.87 -11.55 36.80
C ASP A 23 -42.78 -10.99 35.36
N PRO A 24 -43.55 -10.04 34.96
CA PRO A 24 -43.44 -9.52 33.59
C PRO A 24 -42.11 -8.71 33.46
N GLU A 25 -40.99 -9.42 33.26
CA GLU A 25 -39.79 -8.79 32.75
C GLU A 25 -40.15 -8.23 31.38
N GLU A 26 -40.12 -6.90 31.24
CA GLU A 26 -40.21 -6.26 29.94
C GLU A 26 -39.21 -6.95 29.00
N THR A 27 -39.76 -7.60 27.98
CA THR A 27 -38.95 -8.29 26.97
C THR A 27 -38.23 -7.22 26.15
N VAL A 28 -36.97 -6.98 26.50
CA VAL A 28 -36.06 -6.12 25.70
C VAL A 28 -35.54 -6.95 24.55
N ASN A 29 -35.73 -6.47 23.32
CA ASN A 29 -35.05 -7.05 22.16
C ASN A 29 -33.56 -6.60 22.18
N PRO A 30 -32.57 -7.51 22.30
CA PRO A 30 -31.16 -7.12 22.33
C PRO A 30 -30.73 -6.45 21.02
N VAL A 31 -29.93 -5.42 21.14
CA VAL A 31 -29.23 -4.83 19.99
C VAL A 31 -28.08 -5.78 19.61
N VAL A 32 -27.96 -6.08 18.32
CA VAL A 32 -26.83 -6.86 17.78
C VAL A 32 -25.97 -5.95 16.92
N VAL A 33 -24.70 -5.78 17.31
CA VAL A 33 -23.69 -5.03 16.57
C VAL A 33 -22.63 -6.00 16.09
N SER A 34 -22.21 -5.88 14.84
CA SER A 34 -21.08 -6.63 14.29
C SER A 34 -20.19 -5.65 13.56
N GLU A 35 -18.97 -5.46 14.06
CA GLU A 35 -17.97 -4.56 13.49
C GLU A 35 -16.75 -5.34 13.05
N ILE A 36 -16.22 -4.95 11.90
CA ILE A 36 -14.94 -5.43 11.38
C ILE A 36 -14.00 -4.22 11.35
N LEU A 37 -12.97 -4.27 12.18
CA LEU A 37 -11.96 -3.23 12.28
C LEU A 37 -10.68 -3.67 11.57
N ARG A 38 -9.92 -2.67 11.13
CA ARG A 38 -8.55 -2.88 10.63
C ARG A 38 -7.58 -3.08 11.79
N ALA A 39 -6.34 -3.43 11.48
CA ALA A 39 -5.29 -3.63 12.50
C ALA A 39 -5.13 -2.43 13.44
N LEU A 40 -5.25 -1.20 12.95
CA LEU A 40 -5.14 0.02 13.76
C LEU A 40 -6.21 0.17 14.85
N GLY A 41 -7.23 -0.67 14.85
CA GLY A 41 -8.31 -0.60 15.82
C GLY A 41 -9.28 0.57 15.57
N GLY A 42 -9.84 1.10 16.65
CA GLY A 42 -10.80 2.20 16.59
C GLY A 42 -11.89 2.12 17.63
N ASN A 43 -12.92 2.93 17.46
CA ASN A 43 -14.06 2.99 18.39
C ASN A 43 -15.30 2.33 17.80
N VAL A 44 -15.96 1.49 18.62
CA VAL A 44 -17.24 0.84 18.30
C VAL A 44 -18.34 1.48 19.13
N LEU A 45 -19.29 2.13 18.45
CA LEU A 45 -20.44 2.76 19.10
C LEU A 45 -21.62 1.78 19.21
N VAL A 46 -22.15 1.62 20.41
CA VAL A 46 -23.30 0.76 20.73
C VAL A 46 -24.41 1.60 21.36
N ASN A 47 -25.55 1.67 20.72
CA ASN A 47 -26.75 2.31 21.31
C ASN A 47 -27.51 1.29 22.16
N VAL A 48 -27.28 1.31 23.47
CA VAL A 48 -27.92 0.40 24.43
C VAL A 48 -29.37 0.85 24.69
N PRO A 49 -30.35 -0.06 24.77
CA PRO A 49 -31.78 0.33 25.00
C PRO A 49 -32.02 1.05 26.33
N GLU A 50 -31.19 0.77 27.35
CA GLU A 50 -31.31 1.28 28.71
C GLU A 50 -30.04 2.02 29.16
N GLU A 51 -30.16 2.92 30.15
CA GLU A 51 -29.01 3.71 30.66
C GLU A 51 -28.20 2.94 31.74
N ASN A 52 -28.84 2.00 32.48
CA ASN A 52 -28.20 1.24 33.56
C ASN A 52 -27.83 -0.16 33.05
N PHE A 53 -26.60 -0.34 32.64
CA PHE A 53 -26.08 -1.61 32.12
C PHE A 53 -24.67 -1.92 32.65
N ASP A 54 -24.34 -3.20 32.61
CA ASP A 54 -23.01 -3.73 32.86
C ASP A 54 -22.42 -4.23 31.54
N VAL A 55 -21.12 -3.97 31.31
CA VAL A 55 -20.42 -4.41 30.10
C VAL A 55 -19.52 -5.59 30.46
N ASN A 56 -19.72 -6.71 29.79
CA ASN A 56 -18.98 -7.93 30.02
C ASN A 56 -18.00 -8.18 28.87
N ILE A 57 -16.77 -7.71 29.02
CA ILE A 57 -15.66 -7.96 28.11
C ILE A 57 -14.99 -9.27 28.53
N PRO A 58 -14.81 -10.25 27.60
CA PRO A 58 -14.10 -11.49 27.89
C PRO A 58 -12.67 -11.25 28.36
N ALA A 59 -12.17 -12.11 29.26
CA ALA A 59 -10.85 -11.93 29.88
C ALA A 59 -9.70 -11.95 28.86
N ASP A 60 -9.83 -12.69 27.77
CA ASP A 60 -8.89 -12.77 26.67
C ASP A 60 -8.93 -11.55 25.75
N ALA A 61 -10.01 -10.77 25.79
CA ALA A 61 -10.16 -9.54 25.05
C ALA A 61 -9.88 -8.27 25.89
N ALA A 62 -9.84 -8.38 27.23
CA ALA A 62 -9.70 -7.23 28.12
C ALA A 62 -8.36 -6.46 27.98
N SER A 63 -7.37 -7.06 27.32
CA SER A 63 -6.09 -6.40 27.01
C SER A 63 -6.16 -5.49 25.78
N TRP A 64 -7.20 -5.62 24.93
CA TRP A 64 -7.29 -4.90 23.67
C TRP A 64 -8.68 -4.33 23.35
N VAL A 65 -9.69 -4.60 24.20
CA VAL A 65 -11.01 -3.96 24.15
C VAL A 65 -11.28 -3.32 25.50
N GLN A 66 -11.62 -2.04 25.51
CA GLN A 66 -11.89 -1.29 26.73
C GLN A 66 -13.11 -0.39 26.56
N ILE A 67 -13.73 0.01 27.68
CA ILE A 67 -14.80 1.02 27.61
C ILE A 67 -14.14 2.39 27.51
N ASN A 68 -14.50 3.14 26.46
CA ASN A 68 -14.13 4.56 26.36
C ASN A 68 -15.09 5.40 27.21
N GLU A 69 -14.74 5.60 28.48
CA GLU A 69 -15.58 6.33 29.41
C GLU A 69 -15.75 7.83 29.03
N ALA A 70 -14.78 8.39 28.30
CA ALA A 70 -14.81 9.79 27.89
C ALA A 70 -15.84 10.05 26.77
N GLU A 71 -16.11 9.04 25.94
CA GLU A 71 -17.05 9.13 24.80
C GLU A 71 -18.36 8.39 25.06
N SER A 72 -18.44 7.59 26.13
CA SER A 72 -19.67 6.90 26.56
C SER A 72 -20.55 7.82 27.40
N SER A 73 -21.84 7.85 27.14
CA SER A 73 -22.79 8.63 27.94
C SER A 73 -24.23 8.13 27.80
N GLY A 74 -24.96 8.03 28.92
CA GLY A 74 -26.36 7.58 28.92
C GLY A 74 -26.52 6.20 28.29
N LYS A 75 -27.20 6.14 27.13
CA LYS A 75 -27.40 4.91 26.34
C LYS A 75 -26.32 4.65 25.30
N ALA A 76 -25.41 5.58 25.08
CA ALA A 76 -24.32 5.43 24.14
C ALA A 76 -23.10 4.81 24.85
N LEU A 77 -22.78 3.57 24.52
CA LEU A 77 -21.55 2.88 24.91
C LEU A 77 -20.56 2.96 23.76
N VAL A 78 -19.35 3.42 24.06
CA VAL A 78 -18.22 3.38 23.12
C VAL A 78 -17.20 2.40 23.64
N LEU A 79 -16.83 1.42 22.82
CA LEU A 79 -15.75 0.49 23.08
C LEU A 79 -14.54 0.96 22.25
N SER A 80 -13.41 1.18 22.89
CA SER A 80 -12.12 1.36 22.23
C SER A 80 -11.46 0.02 21.99
N VAL A 81 -10.98 -0.18 20.77
CA VAL A 81 -10.24 -1.38 20.35
C VAL A 81 -8.83 -0.93 20.00
N ASP A 82 -7.86 -1.49 20.72
CA ASP A 82 -6.44 -1.18 20.53
C ASP A 82 -5.90 -1.81 19.24
N GLU A 83 -4.75 -1.33 18.77
CA GLU A 83 -4.04 -1.84 17.61
C GLU A 83 -3.75 -3.36 17.74
N ASN A 84 -3.87 -4.07 16.61
CA ASN A 84 -3.59 -5.49 16.52
C ASN A 84 -2.16 -5.73 15.97
N GLU A 85 -1.21 -5.84 16.87
CA GLU A 85 0.20 -6.11 16.55
C GLU A 85 0.51 -7.62 16.53
N THR A 86 -0.49 -8.51 16.55
CA THR A 86 -0.26 -9.96 16.67
C THR A 86 0.12 -10.65 15.36
N GLY A 87 -0.05 -9.95 14.21
CA GLY A 87 0.14 -10.52 12.88
C GLY A 87 -0.90 -11.58 12.50
N THR A 88 -2.04 -11.63 13.23
CA THR A 88 -3.15 -12.54 12.94
C THR A 88 -4.50 -11.89 13.28
N GLU A 89 -5.55 -12.22 12.53
CA GLU A 89 -6.91 -11.78 12.84
C GLU A 89 -7.30 -12.21 14.26
N ARG A 90 -8.00 -11.33 15.00
CA ARG A 90 -8.56 -11.62 16.30
C ARG A 90 -10.03 -11.23 16.38
N SER A 91 -10.79 -11.86 17.27
CA SER A 91 -12.21 -11.57 17.44
C SER A 91 -12.66 -11.77 18.87
N THR A 92 -13.72 -11.06 19.26
CA THR A 92 -14.38 -11.22 20.56
C THR A 92 -15.86 -10.90 20.48
N VAL A 93 -16.60 -11.31 21.50
CA VAL A 93 -18.03 -10.97 21.67
C VAL A 93 -18.20 -10.34 23.05
N VAL A 94 -18.55 -9.04 23.04
CA VAL A 94 -18.87 -8.28 24.26
C VAL A 94 -20.37 -8.33 24.49
N ASN A 95 -20.80 -8.70 25.69
CA ASN A 95 -22.21 -8.69 26.08
C ASN A 95 -22.48 -7.52 27.03
N VAL A 96 -23.51 -6.77 26.71
CA VAL A 96 -24.06 -5.69 27.55
C VAL A 96 -25.32 -6.22 28.22
N THR A 97 -25.35 -6.21 29.55
CA THR A 97 -26.47 -6.73 30.34
C THR A 97 -27.12 -5.64 31.18
N ARG A 98 -28.38 -5.79 31.55
CA ARG A 98 -29.05 -4.90 32.51
C ARG A 98 -28.29 -4.97 33.85
N SER A 99 -28.03 -3.80 34.46
CA SER A 99 -27.22 -3.74 35.68
C SER A 99 -27.76 -4.64 36.77
N GLY A 100 -26.88 -5.53 37.30
CA GLY A 100 -27.20 -6.52 38.34
C GLY A 100 -28.12 -7.67 37.89
N LYS A 101 -28.36 -7.82 36.56
CA LYS A 101 -29.18 -8.90 35.99
C LYS A 101 -28.47 -9.62 34.85
N SER A 102 -28.98 -10.80 34.45
CA SER A 102 -28.49 -11.57 33.31
C SER A 102 -29.18 -11.23 31.98
N THR A 103 -30.13 -10.27 31.96
CA THR A 103 -30.87 -9.88 30.77
C THR A 103 -29.95 -9.17 29.80
N VAL A 104 -29.72 -9.75 28.60
CA VAL A 104 -28.87 -9.17 27.57
C VAL A 104 -29.57 -8.01 26.88
N LEU A 105 -28.93 -6.84 26.86
CA LEU A 105 -29.39 -5.61 26.20
C LEU A 105 -28.71 -5.41 24.84
N ALA A 106 -27.44 -5.80 24.73
CA ALA A 106 -26.74 -5.79 23.46
C ALA A 106 -25.68 -6.90 23.39
N THR A 107 -25.43 -7.38 22.17
CA THR A 107 -24.31 -8.28 21.84
C THR A 107 -23.48 -7.63 20.76
N VAL A 108 -22.19 -7.43 21.02
CA VAL A 108 -21.25 -6.75 20.14
C VAL A 108 -20.20 -7.73 19.70
N THR A 109 -20.23 -8.13 18.45
CA THR A 109 -19.15 -8.94 17.83
C THR A 109 -18.13 -8.01 17.21
N ILE A 110 -16.90 -8.09 17.66
CA ILE A 110 -15.76 -7.34 17.14
C ILE A 110 -14.83 -8.34 16.47
N LYS A 111 -14.55 -8.12 15.18
CA LYS A 111 -13.48 -8.78 14.44
C LYS A 111 -12.45 -7.73 14.09
N GLN A 112 -11.19 -8.04 14.27
CA GLN A 112 -10.11 -7.13 13.92
C GLN A 112 -9.10 -7.85 13.05
N SER A 113 -8.86 -7.27 11.87
CA SER A 113 -7.86 -7.73 10.90
C SER A 113 -6.44 -7.52 11.44
N ASP A 114 -5.48 -8.17 10.82
CA ASP A 114 -4.04 -7.97 10.96
C ASP A 114 -3.47 -7.02 9.90
N ILE A 115 -4.30 -6.50 9.00
CA ILE A 115 -3.92 -5.58 7.94
C ILE A 115 -4.50 -4.18 8.16
N THR A 116 -3.75 -3.16 7.76
CA THR A 116 -4.17 -1.75 7.83
C THR A 116 -4.81 -1.28 6.54
N LEU A 117 -4.35 -1.78 5.39
CA LEU A 117 -4.82 -1.43 4.04
C LEU A 117 -5.13 -2.70 3.24
N GLN A 118 -6.03 -2.58 2.27
CA GLN A 118 -6.45 -3.65 1.35
C GLN A 118 -6.04 -3.33 -0.08
N ALA A 119 -5.86 -4.37 -0.90
CA ALA A 119 -5.58 -4.21 -2.33
C ALA A 119 -6.64 -3.32 -3.00
N GLY A 120 -6.18 -2.38 -3.85
CA GLY A 120 -7.02 -1.43 -4.56
C GLY A 120 -7.45 -0.19 -3.77
N GLU A 121 -7.16 -0.10 -2.45
CA GLU A 121 -7.45 1.13 -1.68
C GLU A 121 -6.44 2.23 -1.97
N PHE A 122 -5.17 1.89 -2.03
CA PHE A 122 -4.15 2.71 -2.65
C PHE A 122 -3.74 2.10 -3.98
N VAL A 123 -3.67 2.91 -5.02
CA VAL A 123 -3.22 2.49 -6.34
C VAL A 123 -2.17 3.46 -6.88
N ILE A 124 -1.27 2.93 -7.69
CA ILE A 124 -0.26 3.73 -8.38
C ILE A 124 -0.97 4.51 -9.51
N GLU A 125 -1.04 5.84 -9.36
CA GLU A 125 -1.69 6.73 -10.31
C GLU A 125 -0.80 7.02 -11.50
N GLU A 126 0.51 7.29 -11.26
CA GLU A 126 1.46 7.64 -12.31
C GLU A 126 2.87 7.18 -11.94
N ILE A 127 3.61 6.69 -12.93
CA ILE A 127 5.04 6.41 -12.79
C ILE A 127 5.79 7.21 -13.84
N TYR A 128 6.55 8.20 -13.42
CA TYR A 128 7.44 8.99 -14.25
C TYR A 128 8.88 8.50 -14.10
N PHE A 129 9.26 7.57 -14.95
CA PHE A 129 10.57 6.91 -14.91
C PHE A 129 11.55 7.39 -15.97
N THR A 130 11.12 8.16 -16.97
CA THR A 130 11.94 8.47 -18.14
C THR A 130 12.93 9.63 -17.95
N GLY A 131 12.61 10.54 -17.01
CA GLY A 131 13.34 11.79 -16.78
C GLY A 131 13.09 12.84 -17.87
N THR A 132 13.33 14.11 -17.54
CA THR A 132 13.13 15.25 -18.45
C THR A 132 14.42 15.58 -19.19
N ALA A 133 14.37 15.55 -20.52
CA ALA A 133 15.51 15.93 -21.35
C ALA A 133 15.83 17.41 -21.24
N PHE A 134 17.11 17.73 -21.10
CA PHE A 134 17.61 19.10 -21.23
C PHE A 134 17.45 19.59 -22.69
N PRO A 135 17.02 20.84 -22.91
CA PRO A 135 16.88 21.39 -24.27
C PRO A 135 18.19 21.33 -25.10
N GLU A 136 19.34 21.49 -24.43
CA GLU A 136 20.65 21.58 -25.06
C GLU A 136 21.20 20.22 -25.51
N THR A 137 20.84 19.15 -24.78
CA THR A 137 21.44 17.81 -24.98
C THR A 137 20.47 16.79 -25.54
N GLY A 138 19.15 17.03 -25.40
CA GLY A 138 18.10 16.07 -25.72
C GLY A 138 18.13 14.82 -24.82
N LYS A 139 18.82 14.88 -23.67
CA LYS A 139 18.94 13.77 -22.70
C LYS A 139 18.62 14.27 -21.29
N PRO A 140 18.07 13.43 -20.41
CA PRO A 140 17.84 13.80 -19.03
C PRO A 140 19.15 13.87 -18.24
N ASP A 141 19.05 14.36 -17.01
CA ASP A 141 20.12 14.25 -16.04
C ASP A 141 20.52 12.78 -15.83
N ARG A 142 21.80 12.58 -15.55
CA ARG A 142 22.35 11.25 -15.28
C ARG A 142 21.66 10.54 -14.11
N TRP A 143 21.26 11.28 -13.11
CA TRP A 143 20.68 10.75 -11.88
C TRP A 143 19.15 10.71 -11.89
N LEU A 144 18.53 11.24 -12.94
CA LEU A 144 17.09 11.22 -13.11
C LEU A 144 16.34 11.75 -11.86
N GLY A 145 16.89 12.78 -11.22
CA GLY A 145 16.42 13.28 -9.94
C GLY A 145 14.96 13.74 -9.95
N ASP A 146 14.43 14.08 -11.13
CA ASP A 146 13.04 14.52 -11.32
C ASP A 146 12.02 13.38 -11.52
N GLN A 147 12.44 12.11 -11.39
CA GLN A 147 11.54 10.94 -11.42
C GLN A 147 10.60 10.94 -10.20
N TYR A 148 9.37 10.50 -10.42
CA TYR A 148 8.38 10.40 -9.34
C TYR A 148 7.39 9.25 -9.54
N ILE A 149 6.72 8.90 -8.45
CA ILE A 149 5.58 8.00 -8.39
C ILE A 149 4.46 8.74 -7.67
N LYS A 150 3.26 8.74 -8.27
CA LYS A 150 2.03 9.20 -7.61
C LYS A 150 1.22 8.01 -7.16
N ILE A 151 0.80 8.04 -5.91
CA ILE A 151 0.02 6.98 -5.26
C ILE A 151 -1.28 7.62 -4.77
N ARG A 152 -2.42 7.12 -5.23
CA ARG A 152 -3.73 7.68 -4.90
C ARG A 152 -4.48 6.82 -3.91
N ASN A 153 -5.10 7.45 -2.93
CA ASN A 153 -6.18 6.83 -2.16
C ASN A 153 -7.41 6.72 -3.07
N ASN A 154 -7.65 5.53 -3.59
CA ASN A 154 -8.72 5.22 -4.56
C ASN A 154 -10.01 4.74 -3.87
N SER A 155 -10.04 4.77 -2.52
CA SER A 155 -11.21 4.42 -1.72
C SER A 155 -12.15 5.61 -1.54
N ASP A 156 -13.29 5.39 -0.86
CA ASP A 156 -14.24 6.43 -0.48
C ASP A 156 -13.98 6.98 0.94
N GLU A 157 -12.93 6.49 1.60
CA GLU A 157 -12.58 6.83 2.98
C GLU A 157 -11.23 7.55 3.05
N ASP A 158 -11.04 8.40 4.06
CA ASP A 158 -9.75 8.96 4.41
C ASP A 158 -8.90 7.84 5.04
N LEU A 159 -7.73 7.53 4.49
CA LEU A 159 -6.86 6.42 4.91
C LEU A 159 -5.48 6.93 5.32
N TYR A 160 -4.83 6.20 6.22
CA TYR A 160 -3.45 6.46 6.60
C TYR A 160 -2.51 5.61 5.75
N ALA A 161 -1.43 6.23 5.26
CA ALA A 161 -0.44 5.58 4.40
C ALA A 161 0.83 5.16 5.15
N ASP A 162 0.86 5.35 6.47
CA ASP A 162 1.98 4.96 7.33
C ASP A 162 2.34 3.48 7.14
N GLY A 163 3.62 3.19 7.02
CA GLY A 163 4.12 1.82 6.82
C GLY A 163 3.95 1.26 5.42
N MET A 164 3.26 1.95 4.50
CA MET A 164 3.15 1.50 3.11
C MET A 164 4.53 1.42 2.47
N MET A 165 4.86 0.27 1.92
CA MET A 165 6.14 -0.05 1.32
C MET A 165 6.10 0.16 -0.19
N LEU A 166 7.02 0.97 -0.73
CA LEU A 166 7.33 1.07 -2.15
C LEU A 166 8.37 0.01 -2.52
N ILE A 167 8.13 -0.76 -3.59
CA ILE A 167 8.95 -1.87 -4.04
C ILE A 167 9.40 -1.64 -5.47
N LEU A 168 10.69 -1.80 -5.73
CA LEU A 168 11.23 -1.90 -7.09
C LEU A 168 11.62 -3.34 -7.38
N SER A 169 11.16 -3.87 -8.52
CA SER A 169 11.40 -5.27 -8.90
C SER A 169 12.88 -5.57 -9.12
N SER A 170 13.28 -6.78 -8.79
CA SER A 170 14.65 -7.27 -8.96
C SER A 170 14.74 -8.52 -9.81
N GLY A 171 15.88 -8.65 -10.47
CA GLY A 171 16.37 -9.86 -11.08
C GLY A 171 15.70 -10.21 -12.41
N LEU A 172 14.39 -10.22 -12.44
CA LEU A 172 13.61 -10.32 -13.67
C LEU A 172 13.39 -8.93 -14.23
N ASN A 173 14.31 -8.50 -15.05
CA ASN A 173 14.21 -7.25 -15.78
C ASN A 173 13.30 -7.46 -17.01
N SER A 174 12.20 -6.73 -17.11
CA SER A 174 11.23 -6.87 -18.20
C SER A 174 11.84 -6.67 -19.60
N GLY A 175 12.96 -5.95 -19.68
CA GLY A 175 13.72 -5.74 -20.92
C GLY A 175 14.66 -6.89 -21.30
N MET A 176 14.79 -7.92 -20.47
CA MET A 176 15.61 -9.10 -20.77
C MET A 176 14.73 -10.24 -21.29
N ASN A 177 15.09 -10.80 -22.45
CA ASN A 177 14.41 -12.00 -22.97
C ASN A 177 14.69 -13.18 -22.02
N SER A 178 13.73 -13.45 -21.16
CA SER A 178 13.85 -14.41 -20.06
C SER A 178 12.55 -15.17 -19.85
N GLU A 179 12.66 -16.34 -19.24
CA GLU A 179 11.51 -17.13 -18.79
C GLU A 179 11.76 -17.77 -17.42
N MET A 180 10.70 -18.09 -16.72
CA MET A 180 10.79 -18.83 -15.46
C MET A 180 11.07 -20.30 -15.72
N ILE A 181 11.85 -20.92 -14.84
CA ILE A 181 12.08 -22.36 -14.88
C ILE A 181 10.80 -23.08 -14.49
N GLU A 182 10.37 -24.05 -15.30
CA GLU A 182 9.18 -24.84 -15.04
C GLU A 182 9.20 -25.44 -13.62
N GLY A 183 8.11 -25.26 -12.87
CA GLY A 183 7.98 -25.74 -11.49
C GLY A 183 8.74 -24.92 -10.43
N LYS A 184 9.41 -23.80 -10.80
CA LYS A 184 10.14 -22.91 -9.88
C LYS A 184 9.70 -21.45 -9.97
N ASP A 185 8.47 -21.20 -10.41
CA ASP A 185 7.95 -19.84 -10.53
C ASP A 185 7.52 -19.31 -9.16
N PHE A 186 8.41 -18.53 -8.53
CA PHE A 186 8.19 -17.92 -7.21
C PHE A 186 7.13 -16.81 -7.26
N ARG A 187 6.84 -16.22 -8.44
CA ARG A 187 5.93 -15.07 -8.60
C ARG A 187 4.50 -15.37 -8.15
N LYS A 188 4.12 -16.67 -8.12
CA LYS A 188 2.80 -17.10 -7.63
C LYS A 188 2.62 -16.88 -6.13
N GLU A 189 3.70 -16.76 -5.38
CA GLU A 189 3.69 -16.64 -3.93
C GLU A 189 4.17 -15.27 -3.47
N CYS A 190 5.12 -14.67 -4.21
CA CYS A 190 5.73 -13.41 -3.80
C CYS A 190 6.25 -12.58 -4.97
N CYS A 191 6.36 -11.27 -4.74
CA CYS A 191 7.16 -10.35 -5.54
C CYS A 191 8.62 -10.43 -5.12
N ALA A 192 9.54 -10.39 -6.10
CA ALA A 192 10.98 -10.22 -5.83
C ALA A 192 11.36 -8.75 -5.97
N GLY A 193 11.75 -8.11 -4.88
CA GLY A 193 12.22 -6.72 -4.89
C GLY A 193 13.71 -6.61 -4.57
N ASN A 194 14.36 -5.54 -5.02
CA ASN A 194 15.72 -5.19 -4.68
C ASN A 194 15.89 -3.77 -4.11
N ALA A 195 14.80 -3.04 -3.98
CA ALA A 195 14.74 -1.79 -3.23
C ALA A 195 13.36 -1.67 -2.56
N PHE A 196 13.39 -1.26 -1.29
CA PHE A 196 12.24 -1.16 -0.41
C PHE A 196 12.34 0.11 0.40
N TYR A 197 11.34 0.99 0.27
CA TYR A 197 11.23 2.25 0.98
C TYR A 197 9.84 2.33 1.59
N CYS A 198 9.74 2.60 2.89
CA CYS A 198 8.47 2.65 3.59
C CYS A 198 8.10 4.09 3.95
N ILE A 199 6.83 4.42 3.87
CA ILE A 199 6.31 5.69 4.38
C ILE A 199 6.48 5.68 5.90
N PRO A 200 7.22 6.67 6.48
CA PRO A 200 7.42 6.75 7.92
C PRO A 200 6.10 7.08 8.64
N GLY A 201 6.01 6.69 9.90
CA GLY A 201 4.88 7.06 10.77
C GLY A 201 4.52 5.96 11.76
N ASN A 202 3.54 6.27 12.60
CA ASN A 202 3.07 5.39 13.68
C ASN A 202 1.62 4.93 13.45
N GLY A 203 1.18 4.87 12.19
CA GLY A 203 -0.14 4.41 11.80
C GLY A 203 -1.21 5.50 11.67
N GLN A 204 -0.97 6.73 12.15
CA GLN A 204 -1.92 7.85 12.08
C GLN A 204 -1.27 9.20 11.75
N ASP A 205 -0.08 9.20 11.16
CA ASP A 205 0.67 10.43 10.88
C ASP A 205 0.46 10.92 9.44
N VAL A 206 0.29 10.01 8.47
CA VAL A 206 0.20 10.32 7.04
C VAL A 206 -1.21 10.07 6.51
N LEU A 207 -2.14 11.00 6.81
CA LEU A 207 -3.52 10.94 6.35
C LEU A 207 -3.63 11.35 4.88
N VAL A 208 -4.17 10.47 4.04
CA VAL A 208 -4.51 10.74 2.64
C VAL A 208 -6.02 10.69 2.48
N LYS A 209 -6.62 11.82 2.10
CA LYS A 209 -8.08 11.86 1.94
C LYS A 209 -8.54 11.05 0.74
N ALA A 210 -9.81 10.63 0.78
CA ALA A 210 -10.46 9.96 -0.34
C ALA A 210 -10.24 10.73 -1.65
N GLY A 211 -9.65 10.07 -2.65
CA GLY A 211 -9.35 10.65 -3.94
C GLY A 211 -8.13 11.58 -4.02
N GLU A 212 -7.41 11.85 -2.91
CA GLU A 212 -6.13 12.58 -2.94
C GLU A 212 -4.96 11.63 -3.22
N SER A 213 -3.84 12.18 -3.66
CA SER A 213 -2.64 11.43 -4.01
C SER A 213 -1.42 11.92 -3.25
N LEU A 214 -0.51 10.98 -2.93
CA LEU A 214 0.85 11.25 -2.48
C LEU A 214 1.80 11.27 -3.67
N ILE A 215 2.81 12.15 -3.62
CA ILE A 215 3.89 12.23 -4.60
C ILE A 215 5.19 11.84 -3.90
N VAL A 216 5.79 10.75 -4.36
CA VAL A 216 7.11 10.30 -3.94
C VAL A 216 8.10 10.58 -5.05
N VAL A 217 9.15 11.34 -4.77
CA VAL A 217 10.13 11.77 -5.77
C VAL A 217 11.51 11.14 -5.51
N ASN A 218 12.32 11.03 -6.56
CA ASN A 218 13.70 10.61 -6.44
C ASN A 218 14.52 11.63 -5.64
N ASN A 219 14.45 12.90 -6.04
CA ASN A 219 15.20 13.97 -5.38
C ASN A 219 14.32 15.21 -5.28
N ALA A 220 14.03 15.66 -4.07
CA ALA A 220 13.09 16.74 -3.77
C ALA A 220 13.69 18.14 -3.99
N GLN A 221 14.35 18.37 -5.11
CA GLN A 221 14.92 19.66 -5.49
C GLN A 221 14.06 20.40 -6.54
N ASN A 222 14.27 21.69 -6.68
CA ASN A 222 13.64 22.43 -7.77
C ASN A 222 14.39 22.20 -9.10
N HIS A 223 14.00 21.16 -9.83
CA HIS A 223 14.65 20.78 -11.10
C HIS A 223 14.44 21.80 -12.22
N THR A 224 13.49 22.75 -12.09
CA THR A 224 13.29 23.80 -13.08
C THR A 224 14.45 24.78 -13.15
N ILE A 225 15.28 24.87 -12.11
CA ILE A 225 16.46 25.77 -12.06
C ILE A 225 17.51 25.28 -13.08
N GLY A 226 17.71 23.96 -13.18
CA GLY A 226 18.66 23.35 -14.12
C GLY A 226 18.05 22.99 -15.46
N ASN A 227 16.77 22.62 -15.49
CA ASN A 227 16.05 22.19 -16.68
C ASN A 227 14.65 22.83 -16.74
N PRO A 228 14.42 23.86 -17.58
CA PRO A 228 13.16 24.59 -17.61
C PRO A 228 11.94 23.74 -18.02
N ASN A 229 12.17 22.57 -18.59
CA ASN A 229 11.11 21.64 -19.00
C ASN A 229 10.69 20.71 -17.84
N SER A 230 11.47 20.64 -16.76
CA SER A 230 11.20 19.80 -15.59
C SER A 230 10.20 20.46 -14.63
N TRP A 231 10.12 19.98 -13.40
CA TRP A 231 9.18 20.44 -12.39
C TRP A 231 9.87 20.78 -11.05
N ASP A 232 9.13 21.42 -10.15
CA ASP A 232 9.59 21.80 -8.82
C ASP A 232 9.23 20.68 -7.83
N ALA A 233 10.16 19.76 -7.62
CA ALA A 233 9.96 18.60 -6.76
C ALA A 233 10.04 18.91 -5.25
N THR A 234 10.33 20.16 -4.85
CA THR A 234 10.24 20.60 -3.45
C THR A 234 8.81 20.55 -2.89
N LYS A 235 7.83 20.23 -3.72
CA LYS A 235 6.41 20.10 -3.36
C LYS A 235 5.95 18.65 -3.27
N ALA A 236 6.87 17.70 -3.39
CA ALA A 236 6.56 16.30 -3.17
C ALA A 236 6.24 16.04 -1.68
N ASP A 237 5.49 14.99 -1.42
CA ASP A 237 5.15 14.59 -0.05
C ASP A 237 6.30 13.82 0.61
N PHE A 238 7.06 13.06 -0.18
CA PHE A 238 8.22 12.28 0.26
C PHE A 238 9.31 12.22 -0.82
N GLU A 239 10.56 11.97 -0.38
CA GLU A 239 11.64 11.56 -1.26
C GLU A 239 12.26 10.22 -0.82
N TRP A 240 12.79 9.44 -1.77
CA TRP A 240 13.58 8.24 -1.43
C TRP A 240 15.07 8.57 -1.42
N TYR A 241 15.50 9.18 -0.34
CA TYR A 241 16.87 9.63 -0.16
C TYR A 241 17.86 8.49 0.06
N ASP A 242 18.99 8.50 -0.63
CA ASP A 242 20.05 7.51 -0.53
C ASP A 242 21.38 8.10 -0.05
N VAL A 243 21.88 7.62 1.07
CA VAL A 243 23.22 7.94 1.52
C VAL A 243 24.23 7.14 0.70
N SER A 244 24.95 7.80 -0.20
CA SER A 244 26.02 7.19 -0.97
C SER A 244 27.37 7.35 -0.28
N SER A 245 28.18 6.29 -0.25
CA SER A 245 29.57 6.34 0.21
C SER A 245 30.54 6.91 -0.84
N ASN A 246 30.07 7.17 -2.06
CA ASN A 246 30.89 7.63 -3.18
C ASN A 246 30.57 9.09 -3.49
N GLU A 247 31.51 9.98 -3.25
CA GLU A 247 31.39 11.43 -3.46
C GLU A 247 31.01 11.85 -4.90
N ASN A 248 31.20 10.95 -5.88
CA ASN A 248 30.79 11.21 -7.26
C ASN A 248 29.31 10.86 -7.52
N TYR A 249 28.61 10.33 -6.52
CA TYR A 249 27.24 9.82 -6.62
C TYR A 249 26.44 10.24 -5.39
N LEU A 250 26.51 11.50 -5.02
CA LEU A 250 25.78 12.05 -3.89
C LEU A 250 24.32 12.30 -4.27
N ASP A 251 23.44 11.87 -3.42
CA ASP A 251 22.07 12.34 -3.37
C ASP A 251 22.01 13.66 -2.58
N ILE A 252 21.01 14.47 -2.85
CA ILE A 252 20.86 15.78 -2.20
C ILE A 252 19.56 15.75 -1.41
N ASP A 253 19.72 15.63 -0.10
CA ASP A 253 18.60 15.70 0.84
C ASP A 253 17.92 17.06 0.84
N ASN A 254 16.59 17.08 0.88
CA ASN A 254 15.81 18.28 1.13
C ASN A 254 15.16 18.20 2.52
N PRO A 255 15.67 18.91 3.54
CA PRO A 255 15.18 18.80 4.91
C PRO A 255 13.72 19.28 5.09
N ASP A 256 13.13 19.93 4.06
CA ASP A 256 11.74 20.39 4.09
C ASP A 256 10.76 19.32 3.50
N VAL A 257 11.30 18.24 2.90
CA VAL A 257 10.52 17.11 2.38
C VAL A 257 10.91 15.84 3.12
N PRO A 258 9.97 15.16 3.78
CA PRO A 258 10.27 13.95 4.55
C PRO A 258 10.89 12.85 3.68
N ASN A 259 11.89 12.15 4.21
CA ASN A 259 12.46 10.97 3.59
C ASN A 259 11.60 9.74 3.86
N LEU A 260 11.48 8.83 2.88
CA LEU A 260 11.03 7.47 3.12
C LEU A 260 12.04 6.72 3.99
N ASP A 261 11.56 5.83 4.84
CA ASP A 261 12.40 4.88 5.58
C ASP A 261 12.94 3.82 4.63
N LYS A 262 14.24 3.89 4.36
CA LYS A 262 14.92 2.91 3.50
C LYS A 262 15.14 1.61 4.26
N TRP A 263 14.40 0.57 3.89
CA TRP A 263 14.61 -0.76 4.45
C TRP A 263 15.77 -1.49 3.77
N TYR A 264 15.86 -1.36 2.43
CA TYR A 264 16.95 -1.94 1.66
C TYR A 264 17.04 -1.30 0.27
N ALA A 265 18.23 -1.26 -0.30
CA ALA A 265 18.44 -1.11 -1.73
C ALA A 265 19.72 -1.86 -2.14
N SER A 266 19.64 -2.59 -3.23
CA SER A 266 20.80 -3.34 -3.75
C SER A 266 21.90 -2.45 -4.31
N THR A 267 21.57 -1.20 -4.66
CA THR A 267 22.56 -0.20 -5.07
C THR A 267 23.38 0.31 -3.89
N LEU A 268 24.65 0.61 -4.13
CA LEU A 268 25.54 1.24 -3.14
C LEU A 268 25.60 2.77 -3.29
N THR A 269 24.85 3.31 -4.24
CA THR A 269 24.81 4.73 -4.54
C THR A 269 23.39 5.27 -4.44
N VAL A 270 22.87 5.90 -5.49
CA VAL A 270 21.52 6.46 -5.56
C VAL A 270 20.62 5.51 -6.32
N GLN A 271 19.48 5.18 -5.77
CA GLN A 271 18.46 4.38 -6.44
C GLN A 271 17.70 5.28 -7.44
N VAL A 272 17.56 4.80 -8.66
CA VAL A 272 16.76 5.45 -9.71
C VAL A 272 15.79 4.45 -10.31
N LEU A 273 14.67 4.92 -10.80
CA LEU A 273 13.82 4.11 -11.67
C LEU A 273 14.55 3.90 -13.00
N HIS A 274 14.53 2.66 -13.50
CA HIS A 274 15.16 2.39 -14.80
C HIS A 274 14.46 3.19 -15.89
N ASN A 275 15.16 4.12 -16.57
CA ASN A 275 14.55 5.11 -17.48
C ASN A 275 13.92 4.54 -18.76
N ARG A 276 13.89 3.23 -18.91
CA ARG A 276 13.16 2.47 -19.92
C ARG A 276 12.06 1.60 -19.31
N GLY A 277 11.79 1.79 -18.02
CA GLY A 277 10.74 1.05 -17.30
C GLY A 277 11.04 -0.43 -17.07
N PHE A 278 12.32 -0.87 -17.10
CA PHE A 278 12.64 -2.28 -16.97
C PHE A 278 12.55 -2.81 -15.52
N ASN A 279 12.33 -1.94 -14.53
CA ASN A 279 11.91 -2.33 -13.20
C ASN A 279 10.41 -2.06 -13.06
N ALA A 280 9.65 -3.06 -12.65
CA ALA A 280 8.28 -2.88 -12.22
C ALA A 280 8.23 -2.21 -10.85
N VAL A 281 7.12 -1.55 -10.54
CA VAL A 281 6.87 -0.86 -9.28
C VAL A 281 5.67 -1.49 -8.61
N ALA A 282 5.74 -1.75 -7.31
CA ALA A 282 4.60 -2.16 -6.52
C ALA A 282 4.54 -1.37 -5.20
N ILE A 283 3.36 -1.33 -4.61
CA ILE A 283 3.13 -0.87 -3.26
C ILE A 283 2.55 -2.02 -2.44
N ALA A 284 2.97 -2.14 -1.20
CA ALA A 284 2.54 -3.20 -0.29
C ALA A 284 2.27 -2.65 1.10
N MET A 285 1.49 -3.39 1.88
CA MET A 285 1.31 -3.14 3.30
C MET A 285 1.86 -4.33 4.09
N PRO A 286 3.08 -4.24 4.62
CA PRO A 286 3.62 -5.24 5.52
C PRO A 286 2.78 -5.34 6.80
N PRO A 287 2.85 -6.49 7.53
CA PRO A 287 2.24 -6.62 8.84
C PRO A 287 2.69 -5.52 9.80
N VAL A 288 1.77 -5.06 10.63
CA VAL A 288 2.05 -4.06 11.66
C VAL A 288 3.15 -4.57 12.59
N GLY A 289 4.09 -3.68 12.92
CA GLY A 289 5.21 -4.00 13.81
C GLY A 289 6.38 -4.73 13.15
N LEU A 290 6.29 -5.13 11.87
CA LEU A 290 7.43 -5.70 11.15
C LEU A 290 8.49 -4.62 10.94
N THR A 291 9.70 -4.87 11.42
CA THR A 291 10.83 -3.95 11.26
C THR A 291 11.68 -4.30 10.02
N ALA A 292 12.46 -3.33 9.53
CA ALA A 292 13.41 -3.57 8.44
C ALA A 292 14.40 -4.71 8.76
N GLU A 293 14.89 -4.80 10.01
CA GLU A 293 15.80 -5.86 10.44
C GLU A 293 15.14 -7.24 10.36
N GLN A 294 13.89 -7.36 10.85
CA GLN A 294 13.13 -8.61 10.78
C GLN A 294 12.83 -8.99 9.33
N PHE A 295 12.39 -8.02 8.51
CA PHE A 295 12.14 -8.26 7.10
C PHE A 295 13.37 -8.80 6.38
N LEU A 296 14.53 -8.19 6.57
CA LEU A 296 15.78 -8.64 5.94
C LEU A 296 16.25 -10.00 6.46
N ALA A 297 15.92 -10.35 7.70
CA ALA A 297 16.27 -11.66 8.27
C ALA A 297 15.33 -12.78 7.81
N GLU A 298 14.03 -12.49 7.65
CA GLU A 298 12.99 -13.51 7.48
C GLU A 298 12.53 -13.69 6.02
N TYR A 299 12.74 -12.67 5.17
CA TYR A 299 12.22 -12.66 3.79
C TYR A 299 13.29 -12.66 2.68
N PRO A 300 14.50 -13.21 2.84
CA PRO A 300 15.41 -13.34 1.72
C PRO A 300 14.82 -14.27 0.64
N LEU A 301 14.98 -13.91 -0.63
CA LEU A 301 14.62 -14.78 -1.74
C LEU A 301 15.85 -15.56 -2.18
N GLU A 302 16.02 -16.74 -1.60
CA GLU A 302 17.13 -17.64 -1.90
C GLU A 302 16.74 -18.66 -2.98
N ASP A 303 17.74 -19.19 -3.70
CA ASP A 303 17.60 -20.25 -4.72
C ASP A 303 16.66 -19.95 -5.89
N ALA A 304 16.18 -18.71 -6.04
CA ALA A 304 15.38 -18.29 -7.18
C ALA A 304 16.27 -18.16 -8.43
N GLN A 305 15.81 -18.75 -9.52
CA GLN A 305 16.51 -18.81 -10.79
C GLN A 305 15.56 -18.59 -11.96
N TYR A 306 16.09 -18.10 -13.08
CA TYR A 306 15.40 -17.94 -14.34
C TYR A 306 16.32 -18.28 -15.52
N ILE A 307 15.75 -18.48 -16.69
CA ILE A 307 16.50 -18.69 -17.94
C ILE A 307 16.56 -17.36 -18.68
N PHE A 308 17.78 -16.94 -19.02
CA PHE A 308 18.02 -15.80 -19.90
C PHE A 308 18.40 -16.29 -21.29
N HIS A 309 17.64 -15.86 -22.29
CA HIS A 309 17.89 -16.13 -23.70
C HIS A 309 18.78 -15.06 -24.30
N SER A 310 20.05 -15.35 -24.44
CA SER A 310 20.99 -14.39 -25.00
C SER A 310 20.78 -14.16 -26.51
N PRO A 311 21.02 -12.94 -27.01
CA PRO A 311 20.93 -12.63 -28.43
C PRO A 311 21.83 -13.49 -29.35
N ASN A 312 22.84 -14.14 -28.79
CA ASN A 312 23.71 -15.06 -29.53
C ASN A 312 23.13 -16.49 -29.68
N GLY A 313 21.90 -16.72 -29.17
CA GLY A 313 21.21 -18.01 -29.23
C GLY A 313 21.59 -18.99 -28.10
N SER A 314 22.29 -18.55 -27.07
CA SER A 314 22.62 -19.37 -25.91
C SER A 314 21.67 -19.07 -24.74
N ASP A 315 21.28 -20.10 -24.01
CA ASP A 315 20.48 -20.00 -22.80
C ASP A 315 21.37 -20.09 -21.55
N TYR A 316 21.08 -19.23 -20.59
CA TYR A 316 21.80 -19.17 -19.32
C TYR A 316 20.82 -19.25 -18.16
N THR A 317 21.02 -20.20 -17.26
CA THR A 317 20.32 -20.21 -15.97
C THR A 317 21.01 -19.20 -15.04
N LEU A 318 20.28 -18.15 -14.68
CA LEU A 318 20.76 -17.06 -13.83
C LEU A 318 20.05 -17.09 -12.49
N PRO A 319 20.79 -16.91 -11.37
CA PRO A 319 20.17 -16.73 -10.06
C PRO A 319 19.68 -15.29 -9.88
N LEU A 320 18.57 -15.12 -9.17
CA LEU A 320 18.26 -13.85 -8.55
C LEU A 320 19.21 -13.62 -7.37
N ARG A 321 19.73 -12.40 -7.24
CA ARG A 321 20.69 -12.05 -6.19
C ARG A 321 20.29 -10.72 -5.54
N ASN A 322 20.61 -10.57 -4.27
CA ASN A 322 20.38 -9.33 -3.53
C ASN A 322 18.91 -8.87 -3.63
N CYS A 323 18.01 -9.81 -3.45
CA CYS A 323 16.58 -9.54 -3.49
C CYS A 323 15.85 -10.25 -2.34
N TYR A 324 14.71 -9.70 -2.01
CA TYR A 324 13.86 -10.19 -0.94
C TYR A 324 12.47 -10.46 -1.50
N ARG A 325 11.76 -11.40 -0.86
CA ARG A 325 10.38 -11.73 -1.19
C ARG A 325 9.42 -10.82 -0.43
N VAL A 326 8.42 -10.32 -1.12
CA VAL A 326 7.24 -9.71 -0.50
C VAL A 326 6.06 -10.60 -0.84
N PRO A 327 5.36 -11.20 0.14
CA PRO A 327 4.18 -12.02 -0.11
C PRO A 327 3.15 -11.29 -0.97
N ASN A 328 2.55 -11.99 -1.94
CA ASN A 328 1.57 -11.37 -2.84
C ASN A 328 0.34 -10.83 -2.10
N GLU A 329 0.01 -11.39 -0.96
CA GLU A 329 -1.08 -10.95 -0.08
C GLU A 329 -0.86 -9.58 0.57
N TRP A 330 0.38 -9.09 0.64
CA TRP A 330 0.68 -7.75 1.13
C TRP A 330 0.57 -6.68 0.04
N ILE A 331 0.52 -7.08 -1.24
CA ILE A 331 0.55 -6.15 -2.36
C ILE A 331 -0.80 -5.42 -2.46
N LEU A 332 -0.74 -4.09 -2.43
CA LEU A 332 -1.88 -3.21 -2.63
C LEU A 332 -2.14 -2.96 -4.12
N ASP A 333 -1.06 -2.73 -4.87
CA ASP A 333 -1.09 -2.53 -6.32
C ASP A 333 0.30 -2.80 -6.92
N ALA A 334 0.33 -3.25 -8.16
CA ALA A 334 1.57 -3.54 -8.88
C ALA A 334 1.45 -3.16 -10.36
N VAL A 335 2.52 -2.56 -10.90
CA VAL A 335 2.55 -2.05 -12.28
C VAL A 335 3.80 -2.53 -12.99
N ASN A 336 3.62 -3.37 -14.00
CA ASN A 336 4.69 -3.74 -14.91
C ASN A 336 4.94 -2.60 -15.91
N THR A 337 6.20 -2.23 -16.07
CA THR A 337 6.60 -1.18 -17.01
C THR A 337 7.67 -1.67 -17.98
N GLY A 338 7.84 -0.97 -19.11
CA GLY A 338 8.84 -1.31 -20.12
C GLY A 338 8.89 -0.36 -21.30
N CYS A 339 9.55 -0.80 -22.39
CA CYS A 339 9.38 -0.25 -23.71
C CYS A 339 8.35 -1.10 -24.49
N ARG A 340 7.61 -0.48 -25.43
CA ARG A 340 6.54 -1.17 -26.14
C ARG A 340 7.00 -2.47 -26.80
N ASP A 341 8.13 -2.42 -27.52
CA ASP A 341 8.63 -3.53 -28.34
C ASP A 341 9.79 -4.29 -27.66
N ALA A 342 10.11 -3.98 -26.38
CA ALA A 342 11.18 -4.60 -25.60
C ALA A 342 10.69 -5.00 -24.20
N TYR A 343 9.51 -5.60 -24.14
CA TYR A 343 8.97 -6.22 -22.94
C TYR A 343 8.91 -7.75 -23.16
N TYR A 344 9.60 -8.51 -22.33
CA TYR A 344 9.78 -9.95 -22.53
C TYR A 344 9.21 -10.79 -21.39
N ILE A 345 9.24 -10.31 -20.16
CA ILE A 345 8.79 -11.05 -19.00
C ILE A 345 8.15 -10.11 -17.97
N ALA A 346 7.06 -10.55 -17.35
CA ALA A 346 6.47 -9.89 -16.20
C ALA A 346 7.27 -10.22 -14.93
N PRO A 347 7.80 -9.24 -14.19
CA PRO A 347 8.43 -9.48 -12.89
C PRO A 347 7.46 -9.97 -11.79
N TRP A 348 6.17 -9.65 -11.93
CA TRP A 348 5.10 -10.02 -11.01
C TRP A 348 4.21 -11.14 -11.56
N ASP A 349 3.46 -11.81 -10.70
CA ASP A 349 2.42 -12.74 -11.12
C ASP A 349 1.29 -12.01 -11.87
N ALA A 350 0.68 -12.70 -12.82
CA ALA A 350 -0.42 -12.14 -13.61
C ALA A 350 -1.68 -11.83 -12.79
N SER A 351 -1.82 -12.36 -11.57
CA SER A 351 -2.90 -11.98 -10.66
C SER A 351 -2.72 -10.58 -10.07
N LEU A 352 -1.49 -10.08 -10.03
CA LEU A 352 -1.18 -8.73 -9.59
C LEU A 352 -1.15 -7.74 -10.76
N ASP A 353 -0.57 -8.15 -11.90
CA ASP A 353 -0.60 -7.36 -13.14
C ASP A 353 -0.39 -8.25 -14.36
N ALA A 354 -1.46 -8.49 -15.11
CA ALA A 354 -1.46 -9.33 -16.31
C ALA A 354 -0.92 -8.61 -17.56
N GLY A 355 -0.71 -7.29 -17.49
CA GLY A 355 -0.29 -6.45 -18.60
C GLY A 355 1.05 -5.76 -18.35
N TYR A 356 1.30 -4.70 -19.12
CA TYR A 356 2.36 -3.73 -18.87
C TYR A 356 2.02 -2.38 -19.48
N ALA A 357 2.56 -1.31 -18.89
CA ALA A 357 2.52 0.04 -19.41
C ALA A 357 3.93 0.43 -19.91
N TRP A 358 4.03 1.34 -20.87
CA TRP A 358 5.31 1.59 -21.54
C TRP A 358 5.55 3.05 -21.89
N CYS A 359 6.83 3.45 -21.97
CA CYS A 359 7.29 4.69 -22.56
C CYS A 359 8.40 4.40 -23.57
N GLY A 360 8.25 5.00 -24.78
CA GLY A 360 9.13 4.71 -25.89
C GLY A 360 8.83 3.38 -26.59
N THR A 361 9.15 3.29 -27.86
CA THR A 361 8.85 2.10 -28.67
C THR A 361 9.89 1.01 -28.51
N ALA A 362 11.16 1.39 -28.36
CA ALA A 362 12.29 0.48 -28.24
C ALA A 362 13.29 1.00 -27.21
N ASP A 363 14.26 0.14 -26.86
CA ASP A 363 15.30 0.43 -25.87
C ASP A 363 16.08 1.73 -26.12
N GLY A 364 16.39 2.03 -27.37
CA GLY A 364 17.12 3.27 -27.78
C GLY A 364 16.26 4.48 -28.08
N ASP A 365 14.93 4.38 -27.95
CA ASP A 365 14.01 5.46 -28.32
C ASP A 365 14.12 6.65 -27.35
N ALA A 366 14.63 7.79 -27.86
CA ALA A 366 14.78 9.01 -27.07
C ALA A 366 13.47 9.80 -26.91
N ASP A 367 12.45 9.51 -27.72
CA ASP A 367 11.14 10.18 -27.64
C ASP A 367 10.37 9.82 -26.36
N ARG A 368 10.90 8.87 -25.57
CA ARG A 368 10.36 8.52 -24.25
C ARG A 368 10.58 9.62 -23.20
N PHE A 369 11.60 10.45 -23.33
CA PHE A 369 11.93 11.44 -22.30
C PHE A 369 10.80 12.45 -22.10
N GLY A 370 10.48 12.74 -20.84
CA GLY A 370 9.31 13.55 -20.46
C GLY A 370 7.97 12.82 -20.58
N LYS A 371 8.00 11.49 -20.77
CA LYS A 371 6.80 10.65 -20.81
C LYS A 371 6.67 9.82 -19.55
N SER A 372 5.44 9.55 -19.18
CA SER A 372 5.06 8.69 -18.06
C SER A 372 4.02 7.66 -18.49
N VAL A 373 3.66 6.79 -17.58
CA VAL A 373 2.46 5.97 -17.65
C VAL A 373 1.48 6.50 -16.62
N ILE A 374 0.26 6.83 -17.03
CA ILE A 374 -0.77 7.45 -16.18
C ILE A 374 -1.99 6.56 -16.18
N ARG A 375 -2.48 6.21 -14.97
CA ARG A 375 -3.65 5.35 -14.80
C ARG A 375 -4.91 6.10 -15.23
N LYS A 376 -5.77 5.43 -15.97
CA LYS A 376 -7.04 5.95 -16.48
C LYS A 376 -8.04 6.12 -15.36
N THR A 377 -8.92 7.11 -15.52
CA THR A 377 -10.04 7.34 -14.59
C THR A 377 -11.31 6.74 -15.15
N GLY A 378 -12.03 6.01 -14.35
CA GLY A 378 -13.34 5.45 -14.65
C GLY A 378 -14.45 6.51 -14.65
N SER A 379 -15.63 6.11 -15.07
CA SER A 379 -16.82 6.98 -15.10
C SER A 379 -17.31 7.39 -13.71
N ASP A 380 -16.93 6.69 -12.69
CA ASP A 380 -17.19 6.95 -11.26
C ASP A 380 -16.19 7.92 -10.62
N GLY A 381 -15.15 8.35 -11.37
CA GLY A 381 -14.10 9.24 -10.89
C GLY A 381 -12.95 8.52 -10.18
N LYS A 382 -13.03 7.20 -9.99
CA LYS A 382 -11.94 6.37 -9.44
C LYS A 382 -10.96 5.98 -10.53
N LEU A 383 -9.73 5.70 -10.14
CA LEU A 383 -8.75 5.13 -11.05
C LEU A 383 -9.12 3.67 -11.37
N ILE A 384 -8.98 3.29 -12.64
CA ILE A 384 -9.28 1.92 -13.09
C ILE A 384 -8.17 1.00 -12.59
N ASP A 385 -8.57 -0.05 -11.87
CA ASP A 385 -7.68 -1.10 -11.41
C ASP A 385 -8.30 -2.47 -11.74
N SER A 386 -7.80 -3.07 -12.79
CA SER A 386 -8.22 -4.40 -13.25
C SER A 386 -7.10 -5.43 -13.15
N ASN A 387 -6.01 -5.11 -12.45
CA ASN A 387 -4.76 -5.89 -12.41
C ASN A 387 -4.23 -6.14 -13.84
N ASN A 388 -4.31 -5.13 -14.70
CA ASN A 388 -3.80 -5.21 -16.08
C ASN A 388 -3.36 -3.84 -16.57
N SER A 389 -2.08 -3.52 -16.40
CA SER A 389 -1.51 -2.21 -16.75
C SER A 389 -1.69 -1.83 -18.23
N THR A 390 -1.82 -2.80 -19.14
CA THR A 390 -2.11 -2.51 -20.57
C THR A 390 -3.51 -1.88 -20.73
N ASN A 391 -4.47 -2.32 -19.92
CA ASN A 391 -5.84 -1.81 -19.97
C ASN A 391 -6.00 -0.54 -19.12
N ASP A 392 -5.33 -0.50 -17.97
CA ASP A 392 -5.55 0.47 -16.92
C ASP A 392 -4.79 1.79 -17.15
N PHE A 393 -3.68 1.76 -17.89
CA PHE A 393 -2.84 2.93 -18.10
C PHE A 393 -2.92 3.51 -19.50
N GLU A 394 -2.75 4.82 -19.56
CA GLU A 394 -2.33 5.54 -20.77
C GLU A 394 -0.80 5.53 -20.81
N SER A 395 -0.25 4.78 -21.78
CA SER A 395 1.19 4.65 -21.98
C SER A 395 1.75 5.80 -22.80
N ASN A 396 3.04 6.12 -22.61
CA ASN A 396 3.80 7.08 -23.40
C ASN A 396 3.16 8.48 -23.45
N THR A 397 2.54 8.88 -22.34
CA THR A 397 1.86 10.17 -22.22
C THR A 397 2.78 11.21 -21.59
N LYS A 398 2.55 12.49 -21.82
CA LYS A 398 3.34 13.54 -21.15
C LYS A 398 3.15 13.45 -19.65
N ALA A 399 4.25 13.44 -18.89
CA ALA A 399 4.20 13.39 -17.44
C ALA A 399 3.44 14.60 -16.86
N SER A 400 2.60 14.36 -15.85
CA SER A 400 1.61 15.34 -15.37
C SER A 400 2.22 16.54 -14.65
N LEU A 401 3.40 16.39 -14.04
CA LEU A 401 4.04 17.43 -13.24
C LEU A 401 5.06 18.28 -14.02
N ILE A 402 5.58 17.80 -15.14
CA ILE A 402 6.53 18.54 -15.97
C ILE A 402 5.83 19.60 -16.84
N LYS A 403 6.59 20.62 -17.29
CA LYS A 403 6.07 21.73 -18.11
C LYS A 403 5.84 21.36 -19.57
#